data_4bf922172a59aa191b0ca11c269d6758
#
_entry.id   4bf922172a59aa191b0ca11c269d6758
#
_cell.length_a   1.000
_cell.length_b   1.000
_cell.length_c   1.000
_cell.angle_alpha   90.00
_cell.angle_beta   90.00
_cell.angle_gamma   90.00
#
_symmetry.space_group_name_H-M   'P 1'
#
loop_
_entity.id
_entity.type
_entity.pdbx_description
1 polymer ?
#
loop_
_entity_poly.entity_id
_entity_poly.type
_entity_poly.pdbx_seq_one_letter_code
_entity_poly.pdbx_strand_id
1 'polypeptide(L)'
;QPRLIISKISKYIYFGDFGKYDYNLKESDHYLVEAKILFDYKQYLLATNALKKSDEYFGKIYPNLENAKRNGKDISERELKLKEASRKHMETLGHLGEHLPEEVDWNPEDSTRTNLKLKEIIESSINTRNSVL
;
A
#
# COMPACT_ATOMS: atom_id res chain seq x y z
N GLN A 1 -3.35 20.61 8.30
CA GLN A 1 -2.80 20.10 7.06
C GLN A 1 -3.94 19.72 6.09
N PRO A 2 -3.94 20.27 4.86
CA PRO A 2 -5.01 20.01 3.90
C PRO A 2 -5.23 18.52 3.64
N ARG A 3 -4.18 17.75 3.58
CA ARG A 3 -4.25 16.31 3.33
C ARG A 3 -5.02 15.56 4.43
N LEU A 4 -4.81 15.91 5.69
CA LEU A 4 -5.52 15.30 6.80
C LEU A 4 -7.01 15.61 6.76
N ILE A 5 -7.37 16.83 6.40
CA ILE A 5 -8.77 17.25 6.26
C ILE A 5 -9.44 16.48 5.14
N ILE A 6 -8.78 16.36 3.98
CA ILE A 6 -9.28 15.62 2.82
C ILE A 6 -9.47 14.14 3.18
N SER A 7 -8.51 13.54 3.88
CA SER A 7 -8.61 12.13 4.30
C SER A 7 -9.80 11.89 5.24
N LYS A 8 -10.05 12.80 6.20
CA LYS A 8 -11.20 12.69 7.10
C LYS A 8 -12.52 12.82 6.36
N ILE A 9 -12.63 13.76 5.43
CA ILE A 9 -13.82 13.94 4.60
C ILE A 9 -14.06 12.68 3.77
N SER A 10 -13.00 12.10 3.19
CA SER A 10 -13.10 10.88 2.40
C SER A 10 -13.64 9.71 3.22
N LYS A 11 -13.26 9.58 4.50
CA LYS A 11 -13.79 8.54 5.38
C LYS A 11 -15.29 8.64 5.58
N TYR A 12 -15.82 9.86 5.67
CA TYR A 12 -17.27 10.06 5.81
C TYR A 12 -18.03 9.77 4.52
N ILE A 13 -17.40 10.02 3.37
CA ILE A 13 -18.00 9.74 2.06
C ILE A 13 -18.00 8.23 1.78
N TYR A 14 -16.90 7.52 2.11
CA TYR A 14 -16.74 6.11 1.84
C TYR A 14 -17.21 5.28 3.03
N PHE A 15 -18.48 4.90 3.02
CA PHE A 15 -19.05 4.00 4.02
C PHE A 15 -19.68 2.77 3.35
N GLY A 16 -20.01 1.75 4.18
CA GLY A 16 -20.43 0.45 3.66
C GLY A 16 -19.23 -0.33 3.13
N ASP A 17 -19.46 -1.59 2.75
CA ASP A 17 -18.37 -2.48 2.35
C ASP A 17 -17.71 -2.05 1.05
N PHE A 18 -18.50 -1.61 0.07
CA PHE A 18 -17.97 -1.14 -1.20
C PHE A 18 -17.29 0.22 -1.06
N GLY A 19 -17.83 1.09 -0.21
CA GLY A 19 -17.17 2.35 0.10
C GLY A 19 -15.83 2.16 0.78
N LYS A 20 -15.76 1.24 1.73
CA LYS A 20 -14.49 0.88 2.40
C LYS A 20 -13.49 0.28 1.44
N TYR A 21 -13.95 -0.59 0.53
CA TYR A 21 -13.12 -1.14 -0.54
C TYR A 21 -12.50 -0.01 -1.37
N ASP A 22 -13.32 0.92 -1.86
CA ASP A 22 -12.86 2.03 -2.69
C ASP A 22 -11.85 2.90 -1.95
N TYR A 23 -12.13 3.23 -0.69
CA TYR A 23 -11.25 4.02 0.16
C TYR A 23 -9.89 3.32 0.37
N ASN A 24 -9.92 2.06 0.75
CA ASN A 24 -8.69 1.31 1.05
C ASN A 24 -7.83 1.12 -0.20
N LEU A 25 -8.46 0.85 -1.35
CA LEU A 25 -7.74 0.74 -2.62
C LEU A 25 -7.09 2.07 -3.00
N LYS A 26 -7.85 3.16 -2.90
CA LYS A 26 -7.35 4.50 -3.21
C LYS A 26 -6.16 4.87 -2.32
N GLU A 27 -6.27 4.64 -1.02
CA GLU A 27 -5.19 4.95 -0.07
C GLU A 27 -3.98 4.05 -0.29
N SER A 28 -4.20 2.78 -0.60
CA SER A 28 -3.11 1.86 -0.93
C SER A 28 -2.33 2.34 -2.15
N ASP A 29 -3.04 2.74 -3.21
CA ASP A 29 -2.42 3.30 -4.42
C ASP A 29 -1.64 4.58 -4.11
N HIS A 30 -2.26 5.47 -3.34
CA HIS A 30 -1.67 6.76 -2.99
C HIS A 30 -0.33 6.59 -2.25
N TYR A 31 -0.31 5.74 -1.23
CA TYR A 31 0.91 5.51 -0.45
C TYR A 31 1.97 4.73 -1.22
N LEU A 32 1.57 3.87 -2.16
CA LEU A 32 2.54 3.20 -3.03
C LEU A 32 3.24 4.20 -3.96
N VAL A 33 2.50 5.14 -4.54
CA VAL A 33 3.08 6.21 -5.35
C VAL A 33 4.02 7.08 -4.52
N GLU A 34 3.59 7.46 -3.31
CA GLU A 34 4.43 8.22 -2.38
C GLU A 34 5.71 7.48 -2.03
N ALA A 35 5.62 6.19 -1.75
CA ALA A 35 6.79 5.36 -1.46
C ALA A 35 7.75 5.35 -2.65
N LYS A 36 7.24 5.15 -3.86
CA LYS A 36 8.07 5.15 -5.07
C LYS A 36 8.83 6.45 -5.24
N ILE A 37 8.15 7.59 -5.06
CA ILE A 37 8.79 8.90 -5.15
C ILE A 37 9.89 9.04 -4.11
N LEU A 38 9.61 8.65 -2.88
CA LEU A 38 10.59 8.74 -1.78
C LEU A 38 11.79 7.82 -2.01
N PHE A 39 11.59 6.62 -2.56
CA PHE A 39 12.69 5.75 -2.95
C PHE A 39 13.55 6.38 -4.04
N ASP A 40 12.93 7.02 -5.02
CA ASP A 40 13.65 7.69 -6.10
C ASP A 40 14.54 8.83 -5.57
N TYR A 41 14.11 9.51 -4.52
CA TYR A 41 14.89 10.56 -3.85
C TYR A 41 15.78 10.03 -2.74
N LYS A 42 15.89 8.71 -2.60
CA LYS A 42 16.73 8.06 -1.58
C LYS A 42 16.35 8.40 -0.14
N GLN A 43 15.09 8.75 0.08
CA GLN A 43 14.52 8.97 1.40
C GLN A 43 13.99 7.64 1.96
N TYR A 44 14.92 6.74 2.27
CA TYR A 44 14.61 5.33 2.51
C TYR A 44 13.70 5.09 3.72
N LEU A 45 13.92 5.79 4.82
CA LEU A 45 13.06 5.60 6.00
C LEU A 45 11.63 6.06 5.75
N LEU A 46 11.46 7.25 5.16
CA LEU A 46 10.14 7.76 4.80
C LEU A 46 9.47 6.88 3.75
N ALA A 47 10.26 6.39 2.78
CA ALA A 47 9.76 5.50 1.74
C ALA A 47 9.23 4.18 2.32
N THR A 48 9.97 3.56 3.23
CA THR A 48 9.54 2.31 3.86
C THR A 48 8.31 2.53 4.74
N ASN A 49 8.21 3.67 5.41
CA ASN A 49 7.02 4.00 6.19
C ASN A 49 5.78 4.19 5.30
N ALA A 50 5.94 4.87 4.17
CA ALA A 50 4.85 5.03 3.19
C ALA A 50 4.43 3.68 2.62
N LEU A 51 5.38 2.81 2.28
CA LEU A 51 5.09 1.48 1.77
C LEU A 51 4.34 0.64 2.79
N LYS A 52 4.72 0.72 4.05
CA LYS A 52 4.03 0.03 5.13
C LYS A 52 2.57 0.46 5.22
N LYS A 53 2.29 1.76 5.09
CA LYS A 53 0.92 2.26 5.07
C LYS A 53 0.15 1.72 3.86
N SER A 54 0.78 1.70 2.70
CA SER A 54 0.17 1.10 1.50
C SER A 54 -0.21 -0.34 1.76
N ASP A 55 0.67 -1.12 2.36
CA ASP A 55 0.41 -2.53 2.70
C ASP A 55 -0.75 -2.68 3.68
N GLU A 56 -0.82 -1.82 4.69
CA GLU A 56 -1.89 -1.85 5.68
C GLU A 56 -3.26 -1.60 5.03
N TYR A 57 -3.36 -0.60 4.16
CA TYR A 57 -4.60 -0.33 3.43
C TYR A 57 -4.94 -1.45 2.47
N PHE A 58 -3.95 -1.97 1.75
CA PHE A 58 -4.17 -3.08 0.82
C PHE A 58 -4.72 -4.31 1.55
N GLY A 59 -4.18 -4.63 2.71
CA GLY A 59 -4.61 -5.78 3.50
C GLY A 59 -6.05 -5.70 3.99
N LYS A 60 -6.65 -4.52 4.00
CA LYS A 60 -8.04 -4.33 4.42
C LYS A 60 -9.05 -4.55 3.29
N ILE A 61 -8.61 -4.59 2.04
CA ILE A 61 -9.50 -4.60 0.87
C ILE A 61 -10.26 -5.92 0.76
N TYR A 62 -9.55 -7.04 0.83
CA TYR A 62 -10.16 -8.35 0.68
C TYR A 62 -11.22 -8.64 1.76
N PRO A 63 -10.96 -8.34 3.04
CA PRO A 63 -12.01 -8.45 4.07
C PRO A 63 -13.27 -7.63 3.79
N ASN A 64 -13.14 -6.45 3.19
CA ASN A 64 -14.31 -5.66 2.78
C ASN A 64 -15.13 -6.40 1.71
N LEU A 65 -14.47 -7.02 0.74
CA LEU A 65 -15.15 -7.80 -0.29
C LEU A 65 -15.82 -9.05 0.28
N GLU A 66 -15.11 -9.77 1.16
CA GLU A 66 -15.71 -10.95 1.82
C GLU A 66 -16.96 -10.59 2.59
N ASN A 67 -16.94 -9.48 3.30
CA ASN A 67 -18.07 -8.99 4.07
C ASN A 67 -19.24 -8.61 3.16
N ALA A 68 -18.95 -7.95 2.05
CA ALA A 68 -19.97 -7.62 1.04
C ALA A 68 -20.61 -8.88 0.46
N LYS A 69 -19.81 -9.89 0.17
CA LYS A 69 -20.29 -11.17 -0.35
C LYS A 69 -21.21 -11.86 0.66
N ARG A 70 -20.84 -11.87 1.93
CA ARG A 70 -21.68 -12.42 2.99
C ARG A 70 -23.03 -11.72 3.11
N ASN A 71 -23.05 -10.43 2.78
CA ASN A 71 -24.28 -9.62 2.78
C ASN A 71 -25.06 -9.72 1.46
N GLY A 72 -24.73 -10.67 0.61
CA GLY A 72 -25.45 -10.96 -0.63
C GLY A 72 -25.11 -10.06 -1.80
N LYS A 73 -24.05 -9.26 -1.73
CA LYS A 73 -23.64 -8.39 -2.83
C LYS A 73 -22.81 -9.13 -3.86
N ASP A 74 -22.95 -8.74 -5.13
CA ASP A 74 -22.11 -9.26 -6.21
C ASP A 74 -20.77 -8.53 -6.20
N ILE A 75 -19.70 -9.27 -5.91
CA ILE A 75 -18.35 -8.72 -5.81
C ILE A 75 -17.48 -9.02 -7.05
N SER A 76 -18.04 -9.64 -8.09
CA SER A 76 -17.28 -10.13 -9.24
C SER A 76 -16.42 -9.06 -9.90
N GLU A 77 -17.00 -7.89 -10.16
CA GLU A 77 -16.29 -6.77 -10.80
C GLU A 77 -15.17 -6.24 -9.91
N ARG A 78 -15.46 -6.06 -8.62
CA ARG A 78 -14.46 -5.54 -7.68
C ARG A 78 -13.35 -6.53 -7.40
N GLU A 79 -13.66 -7.82 -7.39
CA GLU A 79 -12.65 -8.86 -7.26
C GLU A 79 -11.67 -8.83 -8.44
N LEU A 80 -12.17 -8.68 -9.66
CA LEU A 80 -11.32 -8.53 -10.86
C LEU A 80 -10.47 -7.28 -10.78
N LYS A 81 -11.04 -6.16 -10.36
CA LYS A 81 -10.30 -4.90 -10.18
C LYS A 81 -9.20 -5.03 -9.13
N LEU A 82 -9.48 -5.74 -8.04
CA LEU A 82 -8.48 -5.96 -7.00
C LEU A 82 -7.31 -6.79 -7.51
N LYS A 83 -7.59 -7.85 -8.25
CA LYS A 83 -6.54 -8.67 -8.87
C LYS A 83 -5.69 -7.87 -9.85
N GLU A 84 -6.33 -7.03 -10.65
CA GLU A 84 -5.62 -6.14 -11.57
C GLU A 84 -4.75 -5.14 -10.84
N ALA A 85 -5.27 -4.51 -9.80
CA ALA A 85 -4.50 -3.58 -8.96
C ALA A 85 -3.33 -4.30 -8.29
N SER A 86 -3.55 -5.51 -7.79
CA SER A 86 -2.49 -6.32 -7.20
C SER A 86 -1.35 -6.57 -8.16
N ARG A 87 -1.65 -6.94 -9.41
CA ARG A 87 -0.63 -7.17 -10.44
C ARG A 87 0.15 -5.90 -10.77
N LYS A 88 -0.54 -4.76 -10.88
CA LYS A 88 0.11 -3.46 -11.12
C LYS A 88 1.02 -3.06 -9.97
N HIS A 89 0.56 -3.25 -8.75
CA HIS A 89 1.38 -2.99 -7.55
C HIS A 89 2.63 -3.87 -7.53
N MET A 90 2.48 -5.16 -7.81
CA MET A 90 3.61 -6.09 -7.83
C MET A 90 4.62 -5.74 -8.92
N GLU A 91 4.14 -5.27 -10.08
CA GLU A 91 5.02 -4.80 -11.14
C GLU A 91 5.84 -3.59 -10.69
N THR A 92 5.19 -2.60 -10.10
CA THR A 92 5.87 -1.42 -9.55
C THR A 92 6.91 -1.81 -8.49
N LEU A 93 6.53 -2.69 -7.57
CA LEU A 93 7.42 -3.16 -6.51
C LEU A 93 8.59 -3.97 -7.06
N GLY A 94 8.34 -4.78 -8.08
CA GLY A 94 9.40 -5.54 -8.76
C GLY A 94 10.44 -4.61 -9.37
N HIS A 95 10.01 -3.55 -10.05
CA HIS A 95 10.92 -2.55 -10.61
C HIS A 95 11.71 -1.83 -9.51
N LEU A 96 11.06 -1.45 -8.42
CA LEU A 96 11.76 -0.85 -7.29
C LEU A 96 12.83 -1.77 -6.74
N GLY A 97 12.50 -3.05 -6.55
CA GLY A 97 13.43 -4.04 -6.01
C GLY A 97 14.67 -4.25 -6.88
N GLU A 98 14.53 -4.10 -8.20
CA GLU A 98 15.66 -4.24 -9.13
C GLU A 98 16.69 -3.12 -8.98
N HIS A 99 16.26 -1.93 -8.58
CA HIS A 99 17.11 -0.74 -8.53
C HIS A 99 17.56 -0.34 -7.13
N LEU A 100 16.98 -0.94 -6.09
CA LEU A 100 17.31 -0.62 -4.71
C LEU A 100 18.47 -1.49 -4.21
N PRO A 101 19.31 -0.94 -3.32
CA PRO A 101 20.28 -1.78 -2.61
C PRO A 101 19.57 -2.79 -1.74
N GLU A 102 20.27 -3.88 -1.42
CA GLU A 102 19.71 -4.93 -0.56
C GLU A 102 19.33 -4.38 0.81
N GLU A 103 20.24 -3.60 1.39
CA GLU A 103 20.02 -2.96 2.69
C GLU A 103 20.73 -1.61 2.76
N VAL A 104 20.25 -0.75 3.64
CA VAL A 104 20.80 0.58 3.87
C VAL A 104 20.85 0.84 5.37
N ASP A 105 21.98 1.35 5.85
CA ASP A 105 22.08 1.89 7.19
C ASP A 105 21.61 3.33 7.17
N TRP A 106 20.47 3.58 7.80
CA TRP A 106 19.91 4.92 7.91
C TRP A 106 20.30 5.54 9.25
N ASN A 107 21.03 6.62 9.19
CA ASN A 107 21.58 7.29 10.37
C ASN A 107 21.37 8.80 10.28
N PRO A 108 20.15 9.29 10.53
CA PRO A 108 19.90 10.71 10.57
C PRO A 108 20.66 11.36 11.76
N GLU A 109 21.00 12.64 11.63
CA GLU A 109 21.89 13.35 12.57
C GLU A 109 21.48 13.23 14.04
N ASP A 110 20.18 13.18 14.31
CA ASP A 110 19.64 13.24 15.67
C ASP A 110 19.06 11.93 16.18
N SER A 111 19.25 10.82 15.51
CA SER A 111 18.59 9.60 15.90
C SER A 111 19.45 8.35 15.79
N THR A 112 18.92 7.28 16.36
CA THR A 112 19.56 5.98 16.40
C THR A 112 19.70 5.42 14.97
N ARG A 113 20.84 4.81 14.71
CA ARG A 113 21.10 4.11 13.47
C ARG A 113 20.08 3.00 13.25
N THR A 114 19.46 2.97 12.09
CA THR A 114 18.50 1.96 11.70
C THR A 114 18.99 1.23 10.47
N ASN A 115 19.00 -0.09 10.51
CA ASN A 115 19.29 -0.90 9.33
C ASN A 115 17.98 -1.21 8.60
N LEU A 116 17.88 -0.82 7.33
CA LEU A 116 16.72 -1.04 6.50
C LEU A 116 17.03 -2.13 5.47
N LYS A 117 16.40 -3.28 5.61
CA LYS A 117 16.55 -4.39 4.68
C LYS A 117 15.55 -4.22 3.54
N LEU A 118 15.92 -3.38 2.58
CA LEU A 118 15.02 -2.91 1.54
C LEU A 118 14.44 -4.03 0.68
N LYS A 119 15.25 -5.00 0.28
CA LYS A 119 14.75 -6.11 -0.54
C LYS A 119 13.75 -6.99 0.20
N GLU A 120 13.98 -7.24 1.48
CA GLU A 120 13.03 -7.98 2.31
C GLU A 120 11.72 -7.20 2.48
N ILE A 121 11.81 -5.89 2.66
CA ILE A 121 10.64 -5.02 2.80
C ILE A 121 9.82 -5.04 1.51
N ILE A 122 10.46 -4.91 0.36
CA ILE A 122 9.79 -4.97 -0.95
C ILE A 122 9.14 -6.34 -1.17
N GLU A 123 9.85 -7.41 -0.85
CA GLU A 123 9.33 -8.78 -1.00
C GLU A 123 8.10 -9.00 -0.13
N SER A 124 8.12 -8.52 1.11
CA SER A 124 6.96 -8.59 2.01
C SER A 124 5.75 -7.86 1.42
N SER A 125 5.96 -6.69 0.83
CA SER A 125 4.90 -5.92 0.16
C SER A 125 4.34 -6.65 -1.06
N ILE A 126 5.19 -7.31 -1.83
CA ILE A 126 4.78 -8.14 -2.97
C ILE A 126 3.92 -9.31 -2.47
N ASN A 127 4.36 -9.98 -1.41
CA ASN A 127 3.62 -11.11 -0.84
C ASN A 127 2.22 -10.69 -0.36
N THR A 128 2.09 -9.52 0.23
CA THR A 128 0.79 -8.97 0.65
C THR A 128 -0.17 -8.86 -0.54
N ARG A 129 0.32 -8.41 -1.71
CA ARG A 129 -0.51 -8.29 -2.92
C ARG A 129 -0.78 -9.63 -3.57
N ASN A 130 0.22 -10.51 -3.57
CA ASN A 130 0.07 -11.84 -4.16
C ASN A 130 -0.99 -12.69 -3.45
N SER A 131 -1.24 -12.40 -2.18
CA SER A 131 -2.20 -13.18 -1.37
C SER A 131 -3.64 -13.12 -1.90
N VAL A 132 -4.00 -12.14 -2.72
CA VAL A 132 -5.34 -11.99 -3.29
C VAL A 132 -5.47 -12.58 -4.71
N LEU A 133 -4.39 -13.10 -5.25
CA LEU A 133 -4.39 -13.74 -6.58
C LEU A 133 -4.69 -15.27 -6.50
#